data_c4dc8e61d3e7fad33e79010d0177a114
#
_entry.id   c4dc8e61d3e7fad33e79010d0177a114
#
_cell.length_a   1.000
_cell.length_b   1.000
_cell.length_c   1.000
_cell.angle_alpha   90.00
_cell.angle_beta   90.00
_cell.angle_gamma   90.00
#
_symmetry.space_group_name_H-M   'P 1'
#
loop_
_entity.id
_entity.type
_entity.pdbx_description
1 polymer ?
#
loop_
_entity_poly.entity_id
_entity_poly.type
_entity_poly.pdbx_seq_one_letter_code
_entity_poly.pdbx_strand_id
1 'polypeptide(L)'
;MAIKFGGEFEVQRSPEEVYDFLTDPNRFAPLLPDFQGVAVQDAQNFTVKVNVGISYIKGVADVKMHLAESQRPQRAQYKGQGSVAGGNVNMVAGFDLMPAGSGTKVAWQGEAQIFGRLTSVAGGLLEPLGKKQLQKLIDGLKNALNGAANVSAPPPSQPAAPPSAVVPDTNAPEKAS
;
A
#
# COMPACT_ATOMS: atom_id res chain seq x y z
N MET A 1 -19.54 11.33 13.17
CA MET A 1 -18.45 12.22 12.75
C MET A 1 -17.88 11.70 11.45
N ALA A 2 -17.74 12.57 10.45
CA ALA A 2 -17.23 12.21 9.14
C ALA A 2 -15.95 12.98 8.85
N ILE A 3 -14.91 12.27 8.38
CA ILE A 3 -13.62 12.86 8.05
C ILE A 3 -13.34 12.52 6.59
N LYS A 4 -13.04 13.54 5.79
CA LYS A 4 -12.76 13.37 4.38
C LYS A 4 -11.30 13.65 4.09
N PHE A 5 -10.75 12.86 3.17
CA PHE A 5 -9.37 12.95 2.75
C PHE A 5 -9.30 12.90 1.22
N GLY A 6 -8.26 13.46 0.66
CA GLY A 6 -8.02 13.37 -0.77
C GLY A 6 -6.72 14.03 -1.15
N GLY A 7 -6.21 13.66 -2.30
CA GLY A 7 -4.97 14.23 -2.82
C GLY A 7 -4.54 13.54 -4.11
N GLU A 8 -3.37 13.91 -4.57
CA GLU A 8 -2.77 13.35 -5.77
C GLU A 8 -1.29 13.15 -5.55
N PHE A 9 -0.74 12.15 -6.24
CA PHE A 9 0.70 11.96 -6.33
C PHE A 9 1.05 11.25 -7.63
N GLU A 10 2.32 11.28 -8.02
CA GLU A 10 2.79 10.62 -9.24
C GLU A 10 3.87 9.60 -8.90
N VAL A 11 3.89 8.53 -9.67
CA VAL A 11 4.88 7.45 -9.54
C VAL A 11 5.40 7.04 -10.90
N GLN A 12 6.60 6.51 -10.94
CA GLN A 12 7.28 6.10 -12.18
C GLN A 12 6.97 4.64 -12.52
N ARG A 13 5.69 4.31 -12.59
CA ARG A 13 5.19 2.98 -12.94
C ARG A 13 3.99 3.13 -13.87
N SER A 14 3.73 2.11 -14.67
CA SER A 14 2.56 2.10 -15.55
C SER A 14 1.26 2.04 -14.73
N PRO A 15 0.15 2.50 -15.28
CA PRO A 15 -1.14 2.38 -14.57
C PRO A 15 -1.48 0.95 -14.19
N GLU A 16 -1.12 -0.03 -15.01
CA GLU A 16 -1.37 -1.44 -14.73
C GLU A 16 -0.59 -1.91 -13.51
N GLU A 17 0.68 -1.56 -13.42
CA GLU A 17 1.52 -1.92 -12.28
C GLU A 17 1.04 -1.27 -10.99
N VAL A 18 0.64 0.00 -11.07
CA VAL A 18 0.10 0.74 -9.93
C VAL A 18 -1.23 0.13 -9.48
N TYR A 19 -2.10 -0.18 -10.42
CA TYR A 19 -3.38 -0.80 -10.14
C TYR A 19 -3.20 -2.15 -9.43
N ASP A 20 -2.35 -3.00 -9.98
CA ASP A 20 -2.09 -4.33 -9.42
C ASP A 20 -1.49 -4.24 -8.02
N PHE A 21 -0.65 -3.23 -7.77
CA PHE A 21 -0.09 -2.99 -6.44
C PHE A 21 -1.17 -2.54 -5.44
N LEU A 22 -2.00 -1.58 -5.83
CA LEU A 22 -3.01 -1.00 -4.95
C LEU A 22 -4.24 -1.90 -4.75
N THR A 23 -4.40 -2.93 -5.57
CA THR A 23 -5.48 -3.90 -5.42
C THR A 23 -5.02 -5.24 -4.83
N ASP A 24 -3.75 -5.37 -4.51
CA ASP A 24 -3.22 -6.55 -3.83
C ASP A 24 -3.01 -6.24 -2.34
N PRO A 25 -3.88 -6.73 -1.45
CA PRO A 25 -3.75 -6.47 -0.01
C PRO A 25 -2.41 -6.89 0.57
N ASN A 26 -1.79 -7.92 0.04
CA ASN A 26 -0.50 -8.40 0.54
C ASN A 26 0.64 -7.43 0.23
N ARG A 27 0.45 -6.58 -0.78
CA ARG A 27 1.46 -5.59 -1.17
C ARG A 27 1.27 -4.25 -0.48
N PHE A 28 0.05 -3.71 -0.44
CA PHE A 28 -0.15 -2.38 0.11
C PHE A 28 -0.41 -2.37 1.62
N ALA A 29 -1.04 -3.41 2.17
CA ALA A 29 -1.39 -3.40 3.59
C ALA A 29 -0.19 -3.26 4.54
N PRO A 30 0.97 -3.88 4.27
CA PRO A 30 2.14 -3.69 5.11
C PRO A 30 2.65 -2.25 5.16
N LEU A 31 2.22 -1.39 4.25
CA LEU A 31 2.58 0.02 4.23
C LEU A 31 1.70 0.87 5.13
N LEU A 32 0.58 0.30 5.61
CA LEU A 32 -0.30 0.99 6.53
C LEU A 32 0.43 1.25 7.85
N PRO A 33 0.29 2.46 8.40
CA PRO A 33 0.90 2.76 9.69
C PRO A 33 0.32 1.82 10.76
N ASP A 34 1.19 1.39 11.65
CA ASP A 34 0.81 0.51 12.77
C ASP A 34 0.21 -0.84 12.34
N PHE A 35 0.56 -1.28 11.14
CA PHE A 35 0.12 -2.55 10.56
C PHE A 35 0.52 -3.75 11.43
N GLN A 36 -0.42 -4.66 11.65
CA GLN A 36 -0.21 -5.89 12.42
C GLN A 36 -0.37 -7.15 11.58
N GLY A 37 -1.20 -7.11 10.58
CA GLY A 37 -1.41 -8.27 9.73
C GLY A 37 -2.55 -8.08 8.72
N VAL A 38 -2.59 -8.95 7.74
CA VAL A 38 -3.64 -8.98 6.74
C VAL A 38 -4.07 -10.41 6.51
N ALA A 39 -5.37 -10.62 6.40
CA ALA A 39 -5.95 -11.92 6.08
C ALA A 39 -6.86 -11.77 4.88
N VAL A 40 -6.48 -12.37 3.78
CA VAL A 40 -7.24 -12.30 2.51
C VAL A 40 -8.21 -13.46 2.48
N GLN A 41 -9.50 -13.16 2.37
CA GLN A 41 -10.55 -14.18 2.29
C GLN A 41 -10.78 -14.59 0.83
N ASP A 42 -10.85 -13.62 -0.06
CA ASP A 42 -11.01 -13.85 -1.49
C ASP A 42 -10.52 -12.63 -2.29
N ALA A 43 -10.74 -12.61 -3.58
CA ALA A 43 -10.26 -11.56 -4.47
C ALA A 43 -10.82 -10.17 -4.14
N GLN A 44 -11.91 -10.09 -3.42
CA GLN A 44 -12.57 -8.82 -3.10
C GLN A 44 -12.62 -8.52 -1.61
N ASN A 45 -12.41 -9.51 -0.76
CA ASN A 45 -12.58 -9.37 0.68
C ASN A 45 -11.31 -9.70 1.45
N PHE A 46 -10.93 -8.83 2.34
CA PHE A 46 -9.77 -9.05 3.22
C PHE A 46 -9.97 -8.29 4.53
N THR A 47 -9.23 -8.69 5.55
CA THR A 47 -9.25 -8.03 6.85
C THR A 47 -7.84 -7.55 7.17
N VAL A 48 -7.72 -6.29 7.57
CA VAL A 48 -6.45 -5.70 8.00
C VAL A 48 -6.51 -5.46 9.49
N LYS A 49 -5.44 -5.78 10.18
CA LYS A 49 -5.28 -5.50 11.60
C LYS A 49 -4.27 -4.39 11.79
N VAL A 50 -4.65 -3.37 12.53
CA VAL A 50 -3.78 -2.23 12.84
C VAL A 50 -3.85 -1.91 14.32
N ASN A 51 -2.74 -1.46 14.89
CA ASN A 51 -2.73 -0.97 16.27
C ASN A 51 -3.35 0.42 16.32
N VAL A 52 -4.13 0.65 17.33
CA VAL A 52 -4.71 1.96 17.60
C VAL A 52 -4.22 2.42 18.97
N GLY A 53 -3.62 3.60 19.01
CA GLY A 53 -3.18 4.23 20.26
C GLY A 53 -3.50 5.71 20.22
N ILE A 54 -4.71 6.08 20.66
CA ILE A 54 -5.17 7.47 20.64
C ILE A 54 -5.62 7.81 22.06
N SER A 55 -4.87 8.66 22.73
CA SER A 55 -5.20 9.06 24.10
C SER A 55 -5.33 7.83 24.99
N TYR A 56 -6.51 7.58 25.53
CA TYR A 56 -6.79 6.43 26.38
C TYR A 56 -7.29 5.21 25.60
N ILE A 57 -7.46 5.35 24.29
CA ILE A 57 -7.95 4.27 23.44
C ILE A 57 -6.77 3.51 22.89
N LYS A 58 -6.64 2.26 23.29
CA LYS A 58 -5.57 1.38 22.85
C LYS A 58 -6.14 0.03 22.49
N GLY A 59 -5.59 -0.57 21.46
CA GLY A 59 -6.00 -1.90 21.05
C GLY A 59 -5.70 -2.16 19.59
N VAL A 60 -6.12 -3.33 19.13
CA VAL A 60 -6.00 -3.70 17.74
C VAL A 60 -7.37 -3.53 17.08
N ALA A 61 -7.41 -2.84 15.98
CA ALA A 61 -8.61 -2.70 15.18
C ALA A 61 -8.58 -3.74 14.06
N ASP A 62 -9.67 -4.46 13.91
CA ASP A 62 -9.89 -5.34 12.77
C ASP A 62 -10.74 -4.55 11.77
N VAL A 63 -10.18 -4.30 10.60
CA VAL A 63 -10.85 -3.56 9.54
C VAL A 63 -11.15 -4.51 8.39
N LYS A 64 -12.44 -4.81 8.21
CA LYS A 64 -12.90 -5.65 7.12
C LYS A 64 -13.06 -4.79 5.89
N MET A 65 -12.36 -5.15 4.84
CA MET A 65 -12.32 -4.39 3.59
C MET A 65 -12.96 -5.18 2.46
N HIS A 66 -13.69 -4.47 1.62
CA HIS A 66 -14.32 -5.02 0.43
C HIS A 66 -13.99 -4.14 -0.78
N LEU A 67 -13.51 -4.75 -1.85
CA LEU A 67 -13.29 -4.08 -3.13
C LEU A 67 -14.65 -3.93 -3.82
N ALA A 68 -15.25 -2.76 -3.67
CA ALA A 68 -16.61 -2.49 -4.13
C ALA A 68 -16.68 -2.13 -5.61
N GLU A 69 -15.63 -1.54 -6.14
CA GLU A 69 -15.56 -1.15 -7.55
C GLU A 69 -14.15 -1.42 -8.06
N SER A 70 -14.06 -1.99 -9.25
CA SER A 70 -12.80 -2.33 -9.88
C SER A 70 -12.91 -2.16 -11.40
N GLN A 71 -12.19 -1.18 -11.93
CA GLN A 71 -12.09 -0.89 -13.35
C GLN A 71 -10.61 -0.82 -13.72
N ARG A 72 -10.02 -1.96 -13.94
CA ARG A 72 -8.59 -2.06 -14.22
C ARG A 72 -8.24 -1.47 -15.59
N PRO A 73 -7.23 -0.68 -15.70
CA PRO A 73 -6.30 -0.19 -14.69
C PRO A 73 -6.60 1.24 -14.23
N GLN A 74 -7.84 1.68 -14.31
CA GLN A 74 -8.22 3.07 -14.16
C GLN A 74 -8.71 3.46 -12.78
N ARG A 75 -9.51 2.60 -12.14
CA ARG A 75 -10.19 2.95 -10.89
C ARG A 75 -10.45 1.75 -10.02
N ALA A 76 -10.38 1.97 -8.72
CA ALA A 76 -10.88 1.01 -7.74
C ALA A 76 -11.41 1.76 -6.52
N GLN A 77 -12.41 1.15 -5.86
CA GLN A 77 -12.99 1.70 -4.64
C GLN A 77 -13.17 0.59 -3.61
N TYR A 78 -12.76 0.87 -2.40
CA TYR A 78 -12.90 -0.01 -1.25
C TYR A 78 -13.94 0.53 -0.28
N LYS A 79 -14.66 -0.38 0.35
CA LYS A 79 -15.49 -0.08 1.53
C LYS A 79 -14.91 -0.86 2.69
N GLY A 80 -14.83 -0.21 3.84
CA GLY A 80 -14.27 -0.82 5.03
C GLY A 80 -15.12 -0.61 6.26
N GLN A 81 -15.08 -1.58 7.16
CA GLN A 81 -15.72 -1.48 8.46
C GLN A 81 -14.76 -1.98 9.52
N GLY A 82 -14.56 -1.18 10.54
CA GLY A 82 -13.68 -1.53 11.64
C GLY A 82 -14.28 -1.21 12.99
N SER A 83 -13.75 -1.85 14.01
CA SER A 83 -14.15 -1.55 15.39
C SER A 83 -12.93 -1.63 16.30
N VAL A 84 -12.91 -0.77 17.30
CA VAL A 84 -11.89 -0.76 18.34
C VAL A 84 -12.43 -0.06 19.59
N ALA A 85 -12.21 -0.68 20.72
CA ALA A 85 -12.50 -0.08 22.03
C ALA A 85 -13.91 0.53 22.17
N GLY A 86 -14.90 -0.13 21.60
CA GLY A 86 -16.30 0.32 21.71
C GLY A 86 -16.70 1.39 20.73
N GLY A 87 -15.85 1.69 19.75
CA GLY A 87 -16.20 2.56 18.65
C GLY A 87 -16.18 1.81 17.32
N ASN A 88 -16.86 2.36 16.33
CA ASN A 88 -16.94 1.78 15.01
C ASN A 88 -16.56 2.81 13.96
N VAL A 89 -15.96 2.33 12.87
CA VAL A 89 -15.55 3.15 11.74
C VAL A 89 -16.05 2.50 10.45
N ASN A 90 -16.76 3.27 9.65
CA ASN A 90 -17.09 2.89 8.28
C ASN A 90 -16.26 3.77 7.38
N MET A 91 -15.64 3.19 6.37
CA MET A 91 -14.81 3.97 5.45
C MET A 91 -15.10 3.62 4.00
N VAL A 92 -14.88 4.57 3.15
CA VAL A 92 -14.84 4.40 1.71
C VAL A 92 -13.54 5.05 1.24
N ALA A 93 -12.78 4.36 0.44
CA ALA A 93 -11.54 4.87 -0.10
C ALA A 93 -11.40 4.42 -1.54
N GLY A 94 -10.96 5.30 -2.40
CA GLY A 94 -10.80 4.99 -3.81
C GLY A 94 -9.68 5.76 -4.46
N PHE A 95 -9.31 5.32 -5.64
CA PHE A 95 -8.30 6.00 -6.44
C PHE A 95 -8.65 5.93 -7.93
N ASP A 96 -8.19 6.94 -8.64
CA ASP A 96 -8.24 7.02 -10.10
C ASP A 96 -6.81 7.12 -10.63
N LEU A 97 -6.49 6.35 -11.65
CA LEU A 97 -5.17 6.31 -12.26
C LEU A 97 -5.21 6.92 -13.65
N MET A 98 -4.28 7.83 -13.90
CA MET A 98 -4.14 8.49 -15.20
C MET A 98 -2.70 8.39 -15.66
N PRO A 99 -2.46 8.08 -16.94
CA PRO A 99 -1.10 8.11 -17.47
C PRO A 99 -0.55 9.53 -17.33
N ALA A 100 0.71 9.63 -16.91
CA ALA A 100 1.39 10.91 -16.74
C ALA A 100 2.84 10.76 -17.21
N GLY A 101 3.10 11.13 -18.45
CA GLY A 101 4.41 10.91 -19.05
C GLY A 101 4.74 9.42 -19.11
N SER A 102 5.86 9.03 -18.54
CA SER A 102 6.28 7.63 -18.46
C SER A 102 5.73 6.91 -17.21
N GLY A 103 5.00 7.62 -16.37
CA GLY A 103 4.48 7.08 -15.11
C GLY A 103 2.98 7.21 -15.01
N THR A 104 2.50 7.29 -13.77
CA THR A 104 1.07 7.35 -13.46
C THR A 104 0.81 8.41 -12.41
N LYS A 105 -0.25 9.19 -12.62
CA LYS A 105 -0.80 10.09 -11.63
C LYS A 105 -1.90 9.35 -10.88
N VAL A 106 -1.81 9.31 -9.57
CA VAL A 106 -2.79 8.70 -8.69
C VAL A 106 -3.59 9.80 -7.99
N ALA A 107 -4.87 9.89 -8.31
CA ALA A 107 -5.79 10.75 -7.59
C ALA A 107 -6.55 9.86 -6.62
N TRP A 108 -6.52 10.17 -5.34
CA TRP A 108 -7.13 9.32 -4.32
C TRP A 108 -8.04 10.15 -3.42
N GLN A 109 -9.05 9.47 -2.88
CA GLN A 109 -10.00 10.08 -1.98
C GLN A 109 -10.52 9.06 -0.99
N GLY A 110 -10.94 9.53 0.17
CA GLY A 110 -11.52 8.69 1.19
C GLY A 110 -12.39 9.46 2.15
N GLU A 111 -13.32 8.74 2.78
CA GLU A 111 -14.17 9.26 3.83
C GLU A 111 -14.26 8.20 4.91
N ALA A 112 -14.15 8.63 6.16
CA ALA A 112 -14.32 7.77 7.32
C ALA A 112 -15.44 8.33 8.18
N GLN A 113 -16.42 7.49 8.49
CA GLN A 113 -17.50 7.84 9.42
C GLN A 113 -17.26 7.10 10.73
N ILE A 114 -17.15 7.84 11.80
CA ILE A 114 -16.76 7.34 13.11
C ILE A 114 -17.93 7.47 14.09
N PHE A 115 -18.18 6.39 14.81
CA PHE A 115 -19.32 6.30 15.72
C PHE A 115 -18.90 5.76 17.09
N GLY A 116 -19.76 5.97 18.09
CA GLY A 116 -19.57 5.41 19.40
C GLY A 116 -18.56 6.15 20.26
N ARG A 117 -17.92 5.41 21.14
CA ARG A 117 -17.05 6.03 22.15
C ARG A 117 -15.84 6.76 21.56
N LEU A 118 -15.43 6.39 20.38
CA LEU A 118 -14.32 7.06 19.72
C LEU A 118 -14.57 8.55 19.51
N THR A 119 -15.80 8.92 19.13
CA THR A 119 -16.13 10.32 18.90
C THR A 119 -16.14 11.14 20.18
N SER A 120 -16.58 10.52 21.28
CA SER A 120 -16.67 11.21 22.55
C SER A 120 -15.30 11.42 23.21
N VAL A 121 -14.40 10.46 23.02
CA VAL A 121 -13.12 10.47 23.73
C VAL A 121 -12.01 11.14 22.92
N ALA A 122 -12.02 10.98 21.62
CA ALA A 122 -10.94 11.41 20.77
C ALA A 122 -11.38 12.30 19.62
N GLY A 123 -12.62 12.80 19.63
CA GLY A 123 -13.20 13.52 18.47
C GLY A 123 -12.32 14.60 17.89
N GLY A 124 -11.75 15.46 18.72
CA GLY A 124 -10.89 16.55 18.24
C GLY A 124 -9.51 16.10 17.76
N LEU A 125 -9.12 14.87 18.07
CA LEU A 125 -7.80 14.35 17.71
C LEU A 125 -7.86 13.44 16.47
N LEU A 126 -9.05 12.95 16.14
CA LEU A 126 -9.19 11.94 15.07
C LEU A 126 -8.81 12.47 13.69
N GLU A 127 -9.22 13.68 13.37
CA GLU A 127 -8.92 14.26 12.05
C GLU A 127 -7.43 14.54 11.85
N PRO A 128 -6.74 15.26 12.76
CA PRO A 128 -5.31 15.49 12.59
C PRO A 128 -4.51 14.20 12.56
N LEU A 129 -4.88 13.23 13.40
CA LEU A 129 -4.21 11.95 13.45
C LEU A 129 -4.45 11.16 12.16
N GLY A 130 -5.68 11.14 11.68
CA GLY A 130 -6.01 10.48 10.43
C GLY A 130 -5.22 11.06 9.26
N LYS A 131 -5.12 12.37 9.19
CA LYS A 131 -4.33 13.05 8.16
C LYS A 131 -2.85 12.67 8.24
N LYS A 132 -2.31 12.61 9.45
CA LYS A 132 -0.91 12.24 9.67
C LYS A 132 -0.65 10.78 9.26
N GLN A 133 -1.53 9.87 9.62
CA GLN A 133 -1.39 8.45 9.27
C GLN A 133 -1.53 8.24 7.77
N LEU A 134 -2.45 8.97 7.16
CA LEU A 134 -2.65 8.90 5.73
C LEU A 134 -1.44 9.43 4.96
N GLN A 135 -0.81 10.51 5.44
CA GLN A 135 0.42 11.03 4.82
C GLN A 135 1.53 9.98 4.86
N LYS A 136 1.68 9.27 5.98
CA LYS A 136 2.66 8.18 6.09
C LYS A 136 2.38 7.07 5.07
N LEU A 137 1.10 6.72 4.90
CA LEU A 137 0.72 5.72 3.91
C LEU A 137 1.06 6.17 2.50
N ILE A 138 0.72 7.41 2.14
CA ILE A 138 1.02 7.95 0.81
C ILE A 138 2.53 7.98 0.56
N ASP A 139 3.32 8.40 1.54
CA ASP A 139 4.78 8.41 1.43
C ASP A 139 5.32 6.98 1.26
N GLY A 140 4.76 6.03 1.99
CA GLY A 140 5.10 4.62 1.86
C GLY A 140 4.76 4.07 0.49
N LEU A 141 3.59 4.41 -0.05
CA LEU A 141 3.18 4.00 -1.39
C LEU A 141 4.08 4.59 -2.47
N LYS A 142 4.42 5.88 -2.36
CA LYS A 142 5.32 6.53 -3.30
C LYS A 142 6.69 5.86 -3.27
N ASN A 143 7.21 5.60 -2.09
CA ASN A 143 8.51 4.95 -1.94
C ASN A 143 8.50 3.52 -2.46
N ALA A 144 7.45 2.76 -2.18
CA ALA A 144 7.34 1.39 -2.62
C ALA A 144 7.22 1.29 -4.14
N LEU A 145 6.41 2.15 -4.76
CA LEU A 145 6.21 2.14 -6.20
C LEU A 145 7.42 2.68 -6.97
N ASN A 146 8.04 3.74 -6.48
CA ASN A 146 9.24 4.30 -7.10
C ASN A 146 10.50 3.50 -6.75
N GLY A 147 10.66 3.15 -5.47
CA GLY A 147 11.82 2.42 -5.00
C GLY A 147 11.86 0.99 -5.49
N ALA A 148 10.73 0.35 -5.65
CA ALA A 148 10.67 -1.00 -6.18
C ALA A 148 11.22 -1.07 -7.62
N ALA A 149 11.06 0.00 -8.38
CA ALA A 149 11.65 0.06 -9.71
C ALA A 149 13.18 -0.01 -9.63
N ASN A 150 13.73 0.66 -8.65
CA ASN A 150 15.18 0.66 -8.49
C ASN A 150 15.67 -0.67 -7.92
N VAL A 151 14.95 -1.21 -7.01
CA VAL A 151 15.35 -2.45 -6.36
C VAL A 151 15.24 -3.63 -7.31
N SER A 152 14.22 -3.65 -8.11
CA SER A 152 14.04 -4.78 -8.99
C SER A 152 15.07 -4.86 -10.11
N ALA A 153 15.67 -3.78 -10.43
CA ALA A 153 16.65 -3.79 -11.47
C ALA A 153 17.88 -4.60 -11.14
N PRO A 154 18.44 -4.47 -9.99
CA PRO A 154 19.67 -5.16 -9.74
C PRO A 154 19.56 -6.65 -9.64
N PRO A 155 18.63 -7.15 -9.02
CA PRO A 155 18.70 -8.52 -8.70
C PRO A 155 19.01 -9.43 -9.84
N PRO A 156 18.47 -9.25 -10.85
CA PRO A 156 18.64 -10.19 -11.85
C PRO A 156 19.99 -10.30 -12.39
N SER A 157 20.59 -9.35 -12.31
CA SER A 157 21.72 -9.30 -13.05
C SER A 157 22.73 -10.20 -12.71
N GLN A 158 22.99 -10.30 -11.66
CA GLN A 158 24.14 -10.84 -11.29
C GLN A 158 24.47 -12.07 -11.82
N PRO A 159 23.69 -12.71 -12.17
CA PRO A 159 24.09 -13.95 -12.53
C PRO A 159 25.09 -13.93 -13.55
N ALA A 160 25.00 -13.16 -14.18
CA ALA A 160 25.83 -13.15 -15.14
C ALA A 160 27.13 -13.48 -14.92
N ALA A 161 27.47 -13.08 -14.60
CA ALA A 161 28.66 -13.17 -14.41
C ALA A 161 29.32 -14.27 -14.66
N PRO A 162 29.30 -14.70 -14.48
CA PRO A 162 30.18 -15.56 -14.36
C PRO A 162 30.75 -16.05 -15.50
N PRO A 163 30.67 -16.01 -15.80
CA PRO A 163 31.26 -16.70 -16.42
C PRO A 163 32.38 -16.64 -16.95
N SER A 164 32.54 -16.42 -16.87
CA SER A 164 33.34 -16.34 -17.12
C SER A 164 34.20 -16.98 -17.26
N ALA A 165 34.21 -17.01 -17.30
CA ALA A 165 34.86 -17.39 -17.27
C ALA A 165 35.49 -18.09 -17.73
N VAL A 166 35.60 -18.24 -17.95
CA VAL A 166 36.10 -18.80 -18.08
C VAL A 166 36.97 -19.15 -18.59
N VAL A 167 37.15 -19.16 -18.76
CA VAL A 167 37.79 -19.33 -18.96
C VAL A 167 38.67 -19.89 -19.30
N PRO A 168 38.72 -20.00 -19.26
CA PRO A 168 39.45 -20.40 -19.44
C PRO A 168 40.30 -20.82 -19.86
N ASP A 169 40.43 -20.81 -19.86
CA ASP A 169 41.12 -21.09 -19.93
C ASP A 169 41.83 -21.62 -20.46
N THR A 170 41.72 -21.60 -20.55
CA THR A 170 42.16 -21.95 -20.85
C THR A 170 43.04 -22.33 -21.12
N ASN A 171 43.25 -22.42 -21.11
CA ASN A 171 43.96 -22.72 -21.07
C ASN A 171 44.70 -23.16 -21.50
N ALA A 172 44.65 -23.13 -21.70
CA ALA A 172 45.19 -23.49 -21.96
C ALA A 172 46.11 -24.01 -22.28
N PRO A 173 46.16 -24.33 -22.18
CA PRO A 173 46.97 -24.93 -22.28
C PRO A 173 47.86 -25.34 -22.79
N GLU A 174 47.82 -25.27 -22.82
CA GLU A 174 48.35 -25.61 -23.05
C GLU A 174 49.21 -26.04 -23.42
N LYS A 175 49.31 -26.08 -23.53
CA LYS A 175 49.98 -26.44 -23.78
C LYS A 175 50.74 -26.97 -24.10
N ALA A 176 50.74 -26.96 -24.17
CA ALA A 176 51.30 -27.47 -24.42
C ALA A 176 52.21 -27.89 -24.79
N SER A 177 52.23 -28.17 -24.87
CA SER A 177 53.10 -28.70 -25.13
C SER A 177 53.82 -28.69 -25.68
#